data_9597196ec825adfb73edbeafad8357bd
#
_entry.id   9597196ec825adfb73edbeafad8357bd
#
_cell.length_a   1.000
_cell.length_b   1.000
_cell.length_c   1.000
_cell.angle_alpha   90.00
_cell.angle_beta   90.00
_cell.angle_gamma   90.00
#
_symmetry.space_group_name_H-M   'P 1'
#
loop_
_entity.id
_entity.type
_entity.pdbx_description
1 polymer ?
#
loop_
_entity_poly.entity_id
_entity_poly.type
_entity_poly.pdbx_seq_one_letter_code
_entity_poly.pdbx_strand_id
1 'polypeptide(L)'
;MKTRHHLFALVIALTGLMILSAQRAAAGEPTFNDFRPACFQKKIDVKTPGNRAAGLTDFARAFTLAFPSDVLTNALRARLDDPKNTRKDPNTLTLDPPHGYLKYNYSAEPGVWLELCFWTQPSGHRLVAVSMADTYNEDEEGLLLFYDYDPKTRSMKPFAAIRDEDFGRGVDGRIVELPRVGYDIRIYERGDRKSKPEIFKWDKGMHFDPQ
;
A
#
# COMPACT_ATOMS: atom_id res chain seq x y z
N MET A 1 -7.19 60.83 6.36
CA MET A 1 -8.23 59.75 6.39
C MET A 1 -7.91 58.57 5.46
N LYS A 2 -6.68 58.06 5.42
CA LYS A 2 -6.31 56.93 4.52
C LYS A 2 -5.87 55.64 5.23
N THR A 3 -5.79 55.61 6.57
CA THR A 3 -5.21 54.50 7.33
C THR A 3 -6.24 53.45 7.82
N ARG A 4 -7.52 53.71 7.74
CA ARG A 4 -8.56 52.76 8.24
C ARG A 4 -8.92 51.62 7.28
N HIS A 5 -8.70 51.78 5.98
CA HIS A 5 -9.08 50.77 5.00
C HIS A 5 -8.08 49.57 4.92
N HIS A 6 -6.81 49.78 5.27
CA HIS A 6 -5.82 48.70 5.24
C HIS A 6 -5.95 47.74 6.43
N LEU A 7 -6.48 48.20 7.57
CA LEU A 7 -6.68 47.35 8.74
C LEU A 7 -7.84 46.34 8.52
N PHE A 8 -8.89 46.77 7.83
CA PHE A 8 -10.04 45.91 7.54
C PHE A 8 -9.72 44.82 6.53
N ALA A 9 -8.90 45.10 5.53
CA ALA A 9 -8.46 44.13 4.55
C ALA A 9 -7.54 43.04 5.16
N LEU A 10 -6.71 43.44 6.13
CA LEU A 10 -5.81 42.50 6.81
C LEU A 10 -6.56 41.52 7.73
N VAL A 11 -7.60 41.99 8.43
CA VAL A 11 -8.42 41.16 9.30
C VAL A 11 -9.22 40.13 8.54
N ILE A 12 -9.76 40.49 7.36
CA ILE A 12 -10.52 39.56 6.50
C ILE A 12 -9.58 38.50 5.91
N ALA A 13 -8.35 38.85 5.54
CA ALA A 13 -7.38 37.90 5.02
C ALA A 13 -6.91 36.89 6.10
N LEU A 14 -6.72 37.37 7.35
CA LEU A 14 -6.32 36.45 8.46
C LEU A 14 -7.47 35.53 8.89
N THR A 15 -8.72 36.01 8.91
CA THR A 15 -9.87 35.15 9.24
C THR A 15 -10.14 34.14 8.15
N GLY A 16 -9.98 34.49 6.86
CA GLY A 16 -10.08 33.56 5.75
C GLY A 16 -9.03 32.45 5.79
N LEU A 17 -7.80 32.76 6.19
CA LEU A 17 -6.71 31.78 6.32
C LEU A 17 -6.94 30.82 7.49
N MET A 18 -7.49 31.31 8.61
CA MET A 18 -7.82 30.46 9.77
C MET A 18 -9.01 29.54 9.49
N ILE A 19 -9.99 29.97 8.71
CA ILE A 19 -11.13 29.13 8.32
C ILE A 19 -10.67 28.01 7.36
N LEU A 20 -9.77 28.30 6.41
CA LEU A 20 -9.20 27.28 5.53
C LEU A 20 -8.33 26.27 6.29
N SER A 21 -7.58 26.70 7.30
CA SER A 21 -6.77 25.78 8.13
C SER A 21 -7.64 24.93 9.06
N ALA A 22 -8.72 25.48 9.60
CA ALA A 22 -9.68 24.74 10.42
C ALA A 22 -10.50 23.72 9.60
N GLN A 23 -10.82 24.03 8.35
CA GLN A 23 -11.49 23.07 7.46
C GLN A 23 -10.57 21.92 7.01
N ARG A 24 -9.24 22.15 6.93
CA ARG A 24 -8.28 21.08 6.68
C ARG A 24 -8.06 20.16 7.88
N ALA A 25 -8.18 20.67 9.09
CA ALA A 25 -8.07 19.89 10.32
C ALA A 25 -9.32 19.05 10.62
N ALA A 26 -10.46 19.33 9.95
CA ALA A 26 -11.71 18.59 10.09
C ALA A 26 -11.91 17.48 9.04
N ALA A 27 -11.09 17.46 7.99
CA ALA A 27 -11.02 16.31 7.11
C ALA A 27 -10.05 15.32 7.77
N GLY A 28 -10.56 14.27 8.40
CA GLY A 28 -9.75 13.18 8.94
C GLY A 28 -8.76 12.70 7.88
N GLU A 29 -7.61 12.20 8.30
CA GLU A 29 -6.68 11.56 7.37
C GLU A 29 -7.41 10.42 6.63
N PRO A 30 -7.24 10.29 5.31
CA PRO A 30 -7.91 9.23 4.55
C PRO A 30 -7.45 7.87 5.09
N THR A 31 -8.42 7.04 5.42
CA THR A 31 -8.22 5.67 5.89
C THR A 31 -8.06 4.70 4.71
N PHE A 32 -7.70 3.45 4.96
CA PHE A 32 -7.67 2.41 3.93
C PHE A 32 -9.02 2.27 3.21
N ASN A 33 -10.13 2.46 3.90
CA ASN A 33 -11.46 2.39 3.32
C ASN A 33 -11.72 3.45 2.27
N ASP A 34 -11.12 4.63 2.39
CA ASP A 34 -11.33 5.74 1.46
C ASP A 34 -10.70 5.48 0.07
N PHE A 35 -9.56 4.79 0.00
CA PHE A 35 -8.91 4.49 -1.28
C PHE A 35 -9.08 3.03 -1.75
N ARG A 36 -9.55 2.13 -0.89
CA ARG A 36 -9.78 0.71 -1.19
C ARG A 36 -10.54 0.47 -2.50
N PRO A 37 -11.69 1.13 -2.76
CA PRO A 37 -12.41 0.94 -4.02
C PRO A 37 -11.58 1.30 -5.26
N ALA A 38 -10.74 2.34 -5.17
CA ALA A 38 -9.86 2.75 -6.26
C ALA A 38 -8.77 1.72 -6.56
N CYS A 39 -8.28 1.00 -5.55
CA CYS A 39 -7.26 -0.03 -5.70
C CYS A 39 -7.73 -1.18 -6.59
N PHE A 40 -9.01 -1.53 -6.54
CA PHE A 40 -9.59 -2.61 -7.36
C PHE A 40 -9.93 -2.21 -8.79
N GLN A 41 -9.76 -0.95 -9.17
CA GLN A 41 -10.18 -0.44 -10.49
C GLN A 41 -9.03 0.25 -11.24
N LYS A 42 -8.05 0.79 -10.52
CA LYS A 42 -7.04 1.67 -11.10
C LYS A 42 -5.95 0.88 -11.82
N LYS A 43 -5.77 1.16 -13.12
CA LYS A 43 -4.56 0.81 -13.85
C LYS A 43 -3.40 1.68 -13.38
N ILE A 44 -2.24 1.09 -13.15
CA ILE A 44 -1.04 1.74 -12.63
C ILE A 44 0.09 1.60 -13.64
N ASP A 45 0.62 2.71 -14.13
CA ASP A 45 1.78 2.70 -15.03
C ASP A 45 3.08 2.55 -14.21
N VAL A 46 3.93 1.62 -14.63
CA VAL A 46 5.20 1.31 -13.95
C VAL A 46 6.35 1.94 -14.72
N LYS A 47 6.93 2.97 -14.15
CA LYS A 47 8.11 3.64 -14.72
C LYS A 47 9.39 2.95 -14.25
N THR A 48 10.28 2.66 -15.19
CA THR A 48 11.60 2.11 -14.88
C THR A 48 12.70 3.02 -15.44
N PRO A 49 13.81 3.21 -14.72
CA PRO A 49 14.96 3.89 -15.29
C PRO A 49 15.52 3.11 -16.50
N GLY A 50 15.65 3.78 -17.64
CA GLY A 50 16.10 3.13 -18.87
C GLY A 50 15.14 2.04 -19.37
N ASN A 51 15.70 1.04 -20.07
CA ASN A 51 14.94 -0.06 -20.66
C ASN A 51 15.02 -1.37 -19.86
N ARG A 52 15.44 -1.32 -18.59
CA ARG A 52 15.49 -2.53 -17.77
C ARG A 52 14.09 -3.07 -17.45
N ALA A 53 14.03 -4.35 -17.14
CA ALA A 53 12.81 -4.94 -16.61
C ALA A 53 12.42 -4.29 -15.28
N ALA A 54 11.11 -4.10 -15.09
CA ALA A 54 10.60 -3.60 -13.81
C ALA A 54 10.92 -4.61 -12.68
N GLY A 55 11.23 -4.09 -11.52
CA GLY A 55 11.53 -4.89 -10.33
C GLY A 55 10.68 -4.46 -9.14
N LEU A 56 10.99 -5.04 -8.00
CA LEU A 56 10.30 -4.83 -6.73
C LEU A 56 10.09 -3.35 -6.38
N THR A 57 11.17 -2.56 -6.40
CA THR A 57 11.11 -1.14 -6.06
C THR A 57 10.32 -0.31 -7.07
N ASP A 58 10.26 -0.73 -8.34
CA ASP A 58 9.47 -0.04 -9.35
C ASP A 58 7.98 -0.28 -9.13
N PHE A 59 7.59 -1.51 -8.77
CA PHE A 59 6.21 -1.82 -8.40
C PHE A 59 5.77 -1.06 -7.15
N ALA A 60 6.61 -1.05 -6.12
CA ALA A 60 6.32 -0.32 -4.88
C ALA A 60 6.18 1.19 -5.14
N ARG A 61 7.09 1.79 -5.92
CA ARG A 61 6.98 3.21 -6.32
C ARG A 61 5.72 3.49 -7.14
N ALA A 62 5.41 2.64 -8.10
CA ALA A 62 4.23 2.80 -8.93
C ALA A 62 2.95 2.74 -8.08
N PHE A 63 2.87 1.78 -7.15
CA PHE A 63 1.75 1.65 -6.22
C PHE A 63 1.61 2.88 -5.33
N THR A 64 2.69 3.32 -4.66
CA THR A 64 2.65 4.48 -3.76
C THR A 64 2.39 5.80 -4.47
N LEU A 65 2.78 5.94 -5.75
CA LEU A 65 2.41 7.09 -6.59
C LEU A 65 0.95 7.06 -7.04
N ALA A 66 0.39 5.87 -7.21
CA ALA A 66 -1.01 5.72 -7.58
C ALA A 66 -1.97 6.07 -6.44
N PHE A 67 -1.54 5.88 -5.20
CA PHE A 67 -2.34 6.08 -3.98
C PHE A 67 -1.59 6.99 -2.97
N PRO A 68 -1.43 8.30 -3.30
CA PRO A 68 -0.60 9.22 -2.52
C PRO A 68 -1.26 9.76 -1.25
N SER A 69 -2.55 9.51 -1.05
CA SER A 69 -3.32 10.08 0.06
C SER A 69 -3.19 9.32 1.36
N ASP A 70 -2.65 8.12 1.33
CA ASP A 70 -2.46 7.29 2.51
C ASP A 70 -1.10 7.56 3.18
N VAL A 71 -1.09 7.64 4.51
CA VAL A 71 0.12 7.93 5.30
C VAL A 71 1.19 6.88 5.07
N LEU A 72 0.82 5.60 5.06
CA LEU A 72 1.73 4.47 4.90
C LEU A 72 2.39 4.47 3.51
N THR A 73 1.59 4.69 2.44
CA THR A 73 2.12 4.76 1.08
C THR A 73 3.02 5.97 0.87
N ASN A 74 2.69 7.12 1.47
CA ASN A 74 3.53 8.32 1.43
C ASN A 74 4.87 8.12 2.16
N ALA A 75 4.84 7.50 3.34
CA ALA A 75 6.04 7.20 4.11
C ALA A 75 6.96 6.21 3.38
N LEU A 76 6.39 5.12 2.83
CA LEU A 76 7.16 4.17 2.02
C LEU A 76 7.77 4.85 0.78
N ARG A 77 7.01 5.71 0.07
CA ARG A 77 7.54 6.44 -1.09
C ARG A 77 8.73 7.30 -0.72
N ALA A 78 8.62 8.10 0.34
CA ALA A 78 9.72 8.93 0.83
C ALA A 78 10.96 8.08 1.14
N ARG A 79 10.76 6.90 1.73
CA ARG A 79 11.83 5.96 2.04
C ARG A 79 12.49 5.33 0.80
N LEU A 80 11.70 5.05 -0.26
CA LEU A 80 12.21 4.53 -1.53
C LEU A 80 12.96 5.61 -2.33
N ASP A 81 12.58 6.87 -2.20
CA ASP A 81 13.21 8.00 -2.91
C ASP A 81 14.51 8.45 -2.24
N ASP A 82 14.64 8.31 -0.92
CA ASP A 82 15.87 8.56 -0.19
C ASP A 82 16.31 7.35 0.66
N PRO A 83 16.88 6.31 0.01
CA PRO A 83 17.30 5.10 0.71
C PRO A 83 18.46 5.31 1.71
N LYS A 84 19.16 6.45 1.64
CA LYS A 84 20.25 6.78 2.56
C LYS A 84 19.76 7.42 3.86
N ASN A 85 18.57 7.95 3.90
CA ASN A 85 18.00 8.63 5.06
C ASN A 85 17.48 7.65 6.13
N THR A 86 18.33 6.67 6.50
CA THR A 86 17.96 5.66 7.51
C THR A 86 17.98 6.22 8.93
N ARG A 87 18.70 7.33 9.17
CA ARG A 87 18.93 7.84 10.53
C ARG A 87 17.74 8.62 11.12
N LYS A 88 16.83 9.10 10.28
CA LYS A 88 15.68 9.90 10.72
C LYS A 88 14.35 9.18 10.59
N ASP A 89 14.33 8.04 9.93
CA ASP A 89 13.14 7.24 9.73
C ASP A 89 13.15 6.07 10.72
N PRO A 90 12.33 6.09 11.77
CA PRO A 90 12.22 4.98 12.71
C PRO A 90 11.59 3.74 12.09
N ASN A 91 11.00 3.89 10.89
CA ASN A 91 10.35 2.81 10.17
C ASN A 91 11.37 1.80 9.63
N THR A 92 10.99 0.55 9.58
CA THR A 92 11.85 -0.49 9.06
C THR A 92 11.44 -0.91 7.66
N LEU A 93 12.38 -0.83 6.72
CA LEU A 93 12.21 -1.32 5.36
C LEU A 93 13.05 -2.57 5.14
N THR A 94 12.40 -3.70 4.90
CA THR A 94 13.02 -4.93 4.42
C THR A 94 12.88 -5.00 2.91
N LEU A 95 14.02 -5.07 2.20
CA LEU A 95 14.06 -5.29 0.75
C LEU A 95 14.76 -6.60 0.46
N ASP A 96 14.13 -7.46 -0.30
CA ASP A 96 14.69 -8.72 -0.78
C ASP A 96 14.43 -8.88 -2.29
N PRO A 97 15.17 -8.14 -3.14
CA PRO A 97 14.96 -8.13 -4.58
C PRO A 97 15.14 -9.51 -5.24
N PRO A 98 16.06 -10.39 -4.80
CA PRO A 98 16.19 -11.73 -5.35
C PRO A 98 14.92 -12.58 -5.22
N HIS A 99 14.18 -12.41 -4.12
CA HIS A 99 12.92 -13.12 -3.87
C HIS A 99 11.69 -12.29 -4.23
N GLY A 100 11.88 -11.06 -4.74
CA GLY A 100 10.75 -10.20 -5.13
C GLY A 100 9.88 -9.76 -3.96
N TYR A 101 10.45 -9.52 -2.77
CA TYR A 101 9.73 -9.22 -1.56
C TYR A 101 10.16 -7.89 -0.92
N LEU A 102 9.18 -7.13 -0.45
CA LEU A 102 9.34 -5.90 0.32
C LEU A 102 8.39 -5.93 1.53
N LYS A 103 8.87 -5.49 2.69
CA LYS A 103 8.04 -5.16 3.85
C LYS A 103 8.46 -3.83 4.45
N TYR A 104 7.50 -2.96 4.67
CA TYR A 104 7.66 -1.67 5.32
C TYR A 104 6.78 -1.63 6.57
N ASN A 105 7.40 -1.54 7.74
CA ASN A 105 6.69 -1.38 9.00
C ASN A 105 6.72 0.10 9.38
N TYR A 106 5.57 0.66 9.68
CA TYR A 106 5.38 2.04 10.09
C TYR A 106 5.46 2.11 11.61
N SER A 107 6.56 2.64 12.15
CA SER A 107 6.85 2.55 13.59
C SER A 107 6.15 3.62 14.42
N ALA A 108 5.62 4.69 13.79
CA ALA A 108 4.80 5.68 14.48
C ALA A 108 3.49 5.05 14.99
N GLU A 109 3.03 4.00 14.32
CA GLU A 109 1.84 3.23 14.66
C GLU A 109 2.20 1.75 14.62
N PRO A 110 2.56 1.15 15.78
CA PRO A 110 2.91 -0.27 15.87
C PRO A 110 1.76 -1.14 15.38
N GLY A 111 2.04 -2.03 14.43
CA GLY A 111 1.00 -2.88 13.82
C GLY A 111 0.52 -2.39 12.45
N VAL A 112 1.03 -1.24 11.98
CA VAL A 112 0.77 -0.76 10.62
C VAL A 112 1.92 -1.13 9.70
N TRP A 113 1.64 -1.83 8.59
CA TRP A 113 2.66 -2.21 7.61
C TRP A 113 2.10 -2.38 6.21
N LEU A 114 3.02 -2.33 5.23
CA LEU A 114 2.77 -2.69 3.85
C LEU A 114 3.76 -3.77 3.44
N GLU A 115 3.25 -4.85 2.85
CA GLU A 115 4.04 -5.87 2.18
C GLU A 115 3.76 -5.85 0.69
N LEU A 116 4.77 -6.15 -0.11
CA LEU A 116 4.66 -6.35 -1.54
C LEU A 116 5.54 -7.54 -1.95
N CYS A 117 4.97 -8.43 -2.73
CA CYS A 117 5.75 -9.45 -3.41
C CYS A 117 5.27 -9.61 -4.86
N PHE A 118 6.06 -10.33 -5.66
CA PHE A 118 5.62 -10.70 -7.00
C PHE A 118 6.12 -12.07 -7.41
N TRP A 119 5.34 -12.72 -8.27
CA TRP A 119 5.68 -14.00 -8.90
C TRP A 119 5.66 -13.84 -10.41
N THR A 120 6.57 -14.56 -11.08
CA THR A 120 6.57 -14.62 -12.54
C THR A 120 5.59 -15.69 -13.01
N GLN A 121 4.66 -15.31 -13.87
CA GLN A 121 3.69 -16.20 -14.49
C GLN A 121 4.30 -16.89 -15.73
N PRO A 122 3.77 -18.03 -16.16
CA PRO A 122 4.21 -18.71 -17.40
C PRO A 122 4.09 -17.84 -18.65
N SER A 123 3.18 -16.88 -18.68
CA SER A 123 3.01 -15.88 -19.74
C SER A 123 4.15 -14.86 -19.84
N GLY A 124 5.05 -14.81 -18.84
CA GLY A 124 6.05 -13.76 -18.68
C GLY A 124 5.51 -12.50 -17.98
N HIS A 125 4.23 -12.44 -17.69
CA HIS A 125 3.66 -11.42 -16.81
C HIS A 125 4.12 -11.63 -15.35
N ARG A 126 3.82 -10.67 -14.49
CA ARG A 126 4.07 -10.81 -13.04
C ARG A 126 2.79 -10.58 -12.27
N LEU A 127 2.46 -11.54 -11.43
CA LEU A 127 1.43 -11.36 -10.41
C LEU A 127 2.06 -10.58 -9.25
N VAL A 128 1.62 -9.37 -9.03
CA VAL A 128 2.08 -8.50 -7.95
C VAL A 128 1.03 -8.50 -6.86
N ALA A 129 1.40 -8.92 -5.65
CA ALA A 129 0.54 -8.85 -4.47
C ALA A 129 0.96 -7.70 -3.58
N VAL A 130 -0.03 -6.99 -3.01
CA VAL A 130 0.16 -5.95 -2.01
C VAL A 130 -0.74 -6.28 -0.83
N SER A 131 -0.16 -6.41 0.35
CA SER A 131 -0.88 -6.53 1.61
C SER A 131 -0.61 -5.28 2.44
N MET A 132 -1.68 -4.68 2.95
CA MET A 132 -1.61 -3.60 3.91
C MET A 132 -2.42 -4.01 5.14
N ALA A 133 -1.91 -3.68 6.31
CA ALA A 133 -2.60 -3.96 7.55
C ALA A 133 -2.45 -2.78 8.51
N ASP A 134 -3.53 -2.48 9.17
CA ASP A 134 -3.59 -1.60 10.33
C ASP A 134 -4.21 -2.39 11.48
N THR A 135 -3.37 -2.78 12.44
CA THR A 135 -3.82 -3.52 13.63
C THR A 135 -3.86 -2.63 14.88
N TYR A 136 -3.70 -1.31 14.69
CA TYR A 136 -3.67 -0.34 15.79
C TYR A 136 -5.08 0.07 16.23
N ASN A 137 -6.00 0.16 15.28
CA ASN A 137 -7.39 0.53 15.55
C ASN A 137 -8.25 -0.70 15.86
N GLU A 138 -9.29 -0.51 16.68
CA GLU A 138 -10.26 -1.58 17.00
C GLU A 138 -10.96 -2.13 15.75
N ASP A 139 -11.04 -1.31 14.70
CA ASP A 139 -11.59 -1.64 13.39
C ASP A 139 -10.50 -2.18 12.43
N GLU A 140 -9.52 -2.94 12.94
CA GLU A 140 -8.41 -3.52 12.17
C GLU A 140 -8.77 -3.82 10.71
N GLU A 141 -8.13 -3.08 9.82
CA GLU A 141 -8.37 -3.21 8.39
C GLU A 141 -7.21 -3.97 7.75
N GLY A 142 -7.55 -5.04 7.07
CA GLY A 142 -6.63 -5.74 6.18
C GLY A 142 -7.00 -5.46 4.72
N LEU A 143 -6.00 -5.31 3.87
CA LEU A 143 -6.19 -5.17 2.43
C LEU A 143 -5.22 -6.10 1.72
N LEU A 144 -5.74 -6.97 0.87
CA LEU A 144 -4.97 -7.81 -0.02
C LEU A 144 -5.37 -7.52 -1.45
N LEU A 145 -4.40 -7.13 -2.27
CA LEU A 145 -4.60 -6.74 -3.65
C LEU A 145 -3.70 -7.55 -4.56
N PHE A 146 -4.21 -7.86 -5.74
CA PHE A 146 -3.45 -8.49 -6.79
C PHE A 146 -3.49 -7.65 -8.07
N TYR A 147 -2.35 -7.54 -8.71
CA TYR A 147 -2.20 -6.87 -10.00
C TYR A 147 -1.48 -7.77 -10.99
N ASP A 148 -1.97 -7.82 -12.22
CA ASP A 148 -1.25 -8.38 -13.35
C ASP A 148 -0.37 -7.29 -13.98
N TYR A 149 0.94 -7.46 -13.90
CA TYR A 149 1.89 -6.59 -14.57
C TYR A 149 2.26 -7.16 -15.92
N ASP A 150 1.94 -6.42 -16.98
CA ASP A 150 2.34 -6.71 -18.35
C ASP A 150 3.66 -5.96 -18.69
N PRO A 151 4.77 -6.68 -18.94
CA PRO A 151 6.03 -6.05 -19.28
C PRO A 151 6.04 -5.31 -20.61
N LYS A 152 5.12 -5.64 -21.53
CA LYS A 152 5.00 -4.98 -22.85
C LYS A 152 4.39 -3.59 -22.70
N THR A 153 3.30 -3.48 -21.96
CA THR A 153 2.61 -2.20 -21.71
C THR A 153 3.19 -1.44 -20.52
N ARG A 154 4.05 -2.08 -19.72
CA ARG A 154 4.63 -1.55 -18.47
C ARG A 154 3.56 -1.03 -17.52
N SER A 155 2.50 -1.77 -17.36
CA SER A 155 1.40 -1.39 -16.48
C SER A 155 0.92 -2.56 -15.62
N MET A 156 0.48 -2.24 -14.42
CA MET A 156 -0.23 -3.15 -13.52
C MET A 156 -1.73 -2.88 -13.64
N LYS A 157 -2.50 -3.92 -13.85
CA LYS A 157 -3.97 -3.86 -13.80
C LYS A 157 -4.46 -4.73 -12.65
N PRO A 158 -5.53 -4.32 -11.95
CA PRO A 158 -6.14 -5.19 -10.95
C PRO A 158 -6.42 -6.57 -11.55
N PHE A 159 -6.05 -7.61 -10.83
CA PHE A 159 -6.18 -8.99 -11.27
C PHE A 159 -7.47 -9.59 -10.72
N ALA A 160 -8.56 -9.40 -11.47
CA ALA A 160 -9.91 -9.77 -11.03
C ALA A 160 -10.16 -11.30 -10.95
N ALA A 161 -9.21 -12.12 -11.38
CA ALA A 161 -9.34 -13.58 -11.28
C ALA A 161 -9.09 -14.10 -9.86
N ILE A 162 -8.44 -13.30 -9.00
CA ILE A 162 -8.25 -13.60 -7.59
C ILE A 162 -9.12 -12.64 -6.80
N ARG A 163 -10.03 -13.16 -6.00
CA ARG A 163 -11.00 -12.41 -5.24
C ARG A 163 -10.86 -12.73 -3.74
N ASP A 164 -11.44 -11.88 -2.92
CA ASP A 164 -11.39 -12.03 -1.47
C ASP A 164 -11.96 -13.39 -1.00
N GLU A 165 -13.06 -13.83 -1.63
CA GLU A 165 -13.66 -15.13 -1.35
C GLU A 165 -12.78 -16.35 -1.65
N ASP A 166 -11.74 -16.20 -2.48
CA ASP A 166 -10.77 -17.28 -2.77
C ASP A 166 -9.90 -17.60 -1.54
N PHE A 167 -9.93 -16.72 -0.53
CA PHE A 167 -9.26 -16.90 0.77
C PHE A 167 -10.21 -17.33 1.89
N GLY A 168 -11.15 -18.21 1.58
CA GLY A 168 -12.07 -18.79 2.54
C GLY A 168 -13.05 -17.75 3.08
N ARG A 169 -12.86 -17.29 4.33
CA ARG A 169 -13.73 -16.28 4.95
C ARG A 169 -13.39 -14.84 4.53
N GLY A 170 -12.54 -14.67 3.52
CA GLY A 170 -12.03 -13.39 3.10
C GLY A 170 -10.86 -12.90 3.96
N VAL A 171 -10.40 -11.68 3.67
CA VAL A 171 -9.26 -11.07 4.38
C VAL A 171 -9.64 -9.88 5.25
N ASP A 172 -10.90 -9.45 5.21
CA ASP A 172 -11.39 -8.34 6.02
C ASP A 172 -11.22 -8.64 7.52
N GLY A 173 -10.59 -7.72 8.24
CA GLY A 173 -10.30 -7.87 9.66
C GLY A 173 -9.30 -8.98 9.98
N ARG A 174 -8.61 -9.53 8.99
CA ARG A 174 -7.60 -10.59 9.15
C ARG A 174 -6.21 -10.08 8.77
N ILE A 175 -5.20 -10.69 9.35
CA ILE A 175 -3.80 -10.35 9.08
C ILE A 175 -3.29 -11.22 7.94
N VAL A 176 -2.86 -10.59 6.85
CA VAL A 176 -2.27 -11.28 5.70
C VAL A 176 -0.77 -11.07 5.67
N GLU A 177 -0.01 -12.14 5.65
CA GLU A 177 1.44 -12.14 5.43
C GLU A 177 1.76 -12.71 4.05
N LEU A 178 2.45 -11.89 3.25
CA LEU A 178 2.95 -12.31 1.94
C LEU A 178 4.25 -13.12 2.10
N PRO A 179 4.50 -14.12 1.25
CA PRO A 179 5.70 -14.92 1.34
C PRO A 179 6.93 -14.12 0.91
N ARG A 180 7.97 -14.15 1.75
CA ARG A 180 9.30 -13.69 1.35
C ARG A 180 9.98 -14.68 0.42
N VAL A 181 9.72 -15.99 0.63
CA VAL A 181 10.22 -17.08 -0.20
C VAL A 181 9.07 -18.05 -0.46
N GLY A 182 8.96 -18.52 -1.70
CA GLY A 182 7.91 -19.46 -2.09
C GLY A 182 6.62 -18.79 -2.56
N TYR A 183 5.50 -19.46 -2.30
CA TYR A 183 4.21 -19.12 -2.89
C TYR A 183 3.07 -19.08 -1.85
N ASP A 184 3.37 -19.26 -0.57
CA ASP A 184 2.38 -19.49 0.48
C ASP A 184 1.98 -18.15 1.13
N ILE A 185 0.76 -17.70 0.90
CA ILE A 185 0.15 -16.60 1.64
C ILE A 185 -0.37 -17.16 2.97
N ARG A 186 -0.09 -16.48 4.07
CA ARG A 186 -0.55 -16.85 5.41
C ARG A 186 -1.57 -15.85 5.90
N ILE A 187 -2.70 -16.34 6.36
CA ILE A 187 -3.78 -15.53 6.86
C ILE A 187 -4.07 -15.94 8.30
N TYR A 188 -3.96 -14.98 9.20
CA TYR A 188 -4.18 -15.17 10.64
C TYR A 188 -5.51 -14.55 11.04
N GLU A 189 -6.13 -15.11 12.06
CA GLU A 189 -7.27 -14.48 12.70
C GLU A 189 -6.87 -13.15 13.34
N ARG A 190 -7.83 -12.25 13.39
CA ARG A 190 -7.69 -10.92 14.00
C ARG A 190 -7.14 -11.06 15.43
N GLY A 191 -6.14 -10.21 15.74
CA GLY A 191 -5.56 -10.14 17.08
C GLY A 191 -4.78 -11.39 17.53
N ASP A 192 -4.77 -12.47 16.75
CA ASP A 192 -4.12 -13.72 17.14
C ASP A 192 -3.07 -14.22 16.14
N ARG A 193 -1.94 -13.52 16.06
CA ARG A 193 -0.78 -13.99 15.30
C ARG A 193 -0.12 -15.27 15.85
N LYS A 194 -0.55 -15.71 17.04
CA LYS A 194 -0.04 -16.95 17.64
C LYS A 194 -0.86 -18.16 17.21
N SER A 195 -2.03 -17.95 16.65
CA SER A 195 -2.84 -19.02 16.07
C SER A 195 -2.15 -19.62 14.86
N LYS A 196 -2.53 -20.84 14.53
CA LYS A 196 -2.10 -21.46 13.29
C LYS A 196 -2.73 -20.71 12.12
N PRO A 197 -1.93 -20.17 11.16
CA PRO A 197 -2.49 -19.48 10.00
C PRO A 197 -3.19 -20.45 9.06
N GLU A 198 -4.18 -19.96 8.37
CA GLU A 198 -4.62 -20.58 7.12
C GLU A 198 -3.57 -20.32 6.05
N ILE A 199 -3.22 -21.33 5.28
CA ILE A 199 -2.18 -21.25 4.25
C ILE A 199 -2.82 -21.42 2.89
N PHE A 200 -2.57 -20.47 2.00
CA PHE A 200 -3.03 -20.50 0.62
C PHE A 200 -1.81 -20.46 -0.28
N LYS A 201 -1.71 -21.47 -1.15
CA LYS A 201 -0.57 -21.64 -2.05
C LYS A 201 -0.96 -21.30 -3.49
N TRP A 202 -0.19 -20.41 -4.11
CA TRP A 202 -0.39 -20.10 -5.52
C TRP A 202 0.01 -21.28 -6.41
N ASP A 203 -0.91 -21.70 -7.27
CA ASP A 203 -0.75 -22.82 -8.21
C ASP A 203 0.07 -22.47 -9.47
N LYS A 204 0.61 -21.23 -9.52
CA LYS A 204 1.28 -20.61 -10.68
C LYS A 204 0.35 -20.31 -11.86
N GLY A 205 -0.94 -20.51 -11.69
CA GLY A 205 -1.99 -20.17 -12.62
C GLY A 205 -2.77 -18.95 -12.16
N MET A 206 -4.06 -19.15 -11.88
CA MET A 206 -4.99 -18.09 -11.53
C MET A 206 -5.61 -18.25 -10.14
N HIS A 207 -5.16 -19.26 -9.36
CA HIS A 207 -5.81 -19.60 -8.10
C HIS A 207 -4.82 -19.76 -6.96
N PHE A 208 -5.35 -19.58 -5.74
CA PHE A 208 -4.70 -19.94 -4.51
C PHE A 208 -5.46 -21.11 -3.88
N ASP A 209 -4.78 -22.23 -3.66
CA ASP A 209 -5.35 -23.42 -3.07
C ASP A 209 -5.12 -23.46 -1.56
N PRO A 210 -6.15 -23.74 -0.74
CA PRO A 210 -5.98 -23.93 0.71
C PRO A 210 -5.14 -25.19 0.98
N GLN A 211 -4.29 -25.12 2.01
CA GLN A 211 -3.40 -26.20 2.43
C GLN A 211 -3.80 -26.81 3.77
#